data_4ada24b9340d6272f8c014aa1f0320e7
#
_entry.id   4ada24b9340d6272f8c014aa1f0320e7
#
_cell.length_a   1.000
_cell.length_b   1.000
_cell.length_c   1.000
_cell.angle_alpha   90.00
_cell.angle_beta   90.00
_cell.angle_gamma   90.00
#
_symmetry.space_group_name_H-M   'P 1'
#
loop_
_entity.id
_entity.type
_entity.pdbx_description
1 polymer ?
#
loop_
_entity_poly.entity_id
_entity_poly.type
_entity_poly.pdbx_seq_one_letter_code
_entity_poly.pdbx_strand_id
1 'polypeptide(L)'
;MRSHFVLQEIWIGLRRNLTMTMALIVVVAISLSLLGTGLLFVKQVDRTRTYWQGKVELSIYLCIKTSPQPQCQRNGPATDAERTQLQQQLTSMPQVEKVYYVNQHQAYQEFRQYFSNEPALVQDTREGDIPDSFQVKLKNPGADYSIVASAVNGRAGVETVV
;
A
#
# COMPACT_ATOMS: atom_id res chain seq x y z
N MET A 1 -48.17 -21.53 -29.29
CA MET A 1 -48.70 -22.80 -28.73
C MET A 1 -47.62 -23.84 -28.41
N ARG A 2 -46.47 -23.87 -29.07
CA ARG A 2 -45.37 -24.84 -28.74
C ARG A 2 -44.65 -24.60 -27.45
N SER A 3 -44.49 -23.35 -26.99
CA SER A 3 -43.79 -23.03 -25.75
C SER A 3 -44.50 -23.51 -24.47
N HIS A 4 -45.80 -23.47 -24.43
CA HIS A 4 -46.57 -23.95 -23.28
C HIS A 4 -46.42 -25.45 -23.08
N PHE A 5 -46.43 -26.24 -24.16
CA PHE A 5 -46.27 -27.68 -24.09
C PHE A 5 -44.89 -28.08 -23.56
N VAL A 6 -43.83 -27.44 -24.06
CA VAL A 6 -42.43 -27.68 -23.59
C VAL A 6 -42.26 -27.34 -22.10
N LEU A 7 -42.82 -26.22 -21.63
CA LEU A 7 -42.74 -25.82 -20.23
C LEU A 7 -43.49 -26.84 -19.29
N GLN A 8 -44.62 -27.35 -19.77
CA GLN A 8 -45.40 -28.32 -19.00
C GLN A 8 -44.69 -29.67 -18.88
N GLU A 9 -44.02 -30.11 -19.93
CA GLU A 9 -43.23 -31.34 -19.99
C GLU A 9 -41.99 -31.27 -19.09
N ILE A 10 -41.30 -30.11 -19.12
CA ILE A 10 -40.18 -29.83 -18.21
C ILE A 10 -40.63 -29.84 -16.76
N TRP A 11 -41.77 -29.23 -16.44
CA TRP A 11 -42.33 -29.19 -15.09
C TRP A 11 -42.66 -30.57 -14.55
N ILE A 12 -43.28 -31.45 -15.36
CA ILE A 12 -43.60 -32.82 -15.00
C ILE A 12 -42.31 -33.64 -14.78
N GLY A 13 -41.31 -33.49 -15.65
CA GLY A 13 -39.99 -34.12 -15.52
C GLY A 13 -39.24 -33.73 -14.24
N LEU A 14 -39.24 -32.41 -13.90
CA LEU A 14 -38.66 -31.89 -12.66
C LEU A 14 -39.32 -32.48 -11.41
N ARG A 15 -40.65 -32.54 -11.41
CA ARG A 15 -41.43 -33.04 -10.24
C ARG A 15 -41.29 -34.54 -10.04
N ARG A 16 -41.09 -35.30 -11.10
CA ARG A 16 -40.91 -36.76 -11.04
C ARG A 16 -39.55 -37.18 -10.49
N ASN A 17 -38.51 -36.30 -10.65
CA ASN A 17 -37.14 -36.56 -10.19
C ASN A 17 -36.64 -35.47 -9.25
N LEU A 18 -37.44 -35.15 -8.23
CA LEU A 18 -37.23 -33.99 -7.33
C LEU A 18 -35.87 -34.02 -6.63
N THR A 19 -35.42 -35.18 -6.16
CA THR A 19 -34.11 -35.35 -5.48
C THR A 19 -32.93 -35.04 -6.40
N MET A 20 -32.99 -35.53 -7.64
CA MET A 20 -31.91 -35.29 -8.62
C MET A 20 -31.87 -33.81 -9.07
N THR A 21 -33.05 -33.21 -9.23
CA THR A 21 -33.19 -31.79 -9.58
C THR A 21 -32.67 -30.88 -8.46
N MET A 22 -33.02 -31.18 -7.20
CA MET A 22 -32.53 -30.43 -6.04
C MET A 22 -31.02 -30.55 -5.88
N ALA A 23 -30.45 -31.74 -6.06
CA ALA A 23 -29.01 -31.91 -6.05
C ALA A 23 -28.30 -31.07 -7.11
N LEU A 24 -28.82 -31.05 -8.33
CA LEU A 24 -28.28 -30.26 -9.42
C LEU A 24 -28.36 -28.75 -9.16
N ILE A 25 -29.47 -28.25 -8.64
CA ILE A 25 -29.66 -26.85 -8.26
C ILE A 25 -28.65 -26.46 -7.18
N VAL A 26 -28.45 -27.27 -6.16
CA VAL A 26 -27.50 -27.01 -5.08
C VAL A 26 -26.05 -26.93 -5.62
N VAL A 27 -25.66 -27.89 -6.45
CA VAL A 27 -24.30 -27.90 -7.06
C VAL A 27 -24.07 -26.65 -7.92
N VAL A 28 -25.03 -26.29 -8.77
CA VAL A 28 -24.94 -25.08 -9.61
C VAL A 28 -24.91 -23.81 -8.75
N ALA A 29 -25.75 -23.73 -7.72
CA ALA A 29 -25.77 -22.58 -6.80
C ALA A 29 -24.42 -22.39 -6.08
N ILE A 30 -23.83 -23.48 -5.56
CA ILE A 30 -22.52 -23.44 -4.91
C ILE A 30 -21.44 -22.99 -5.91
N SER A 31 -21.45 -23.56 -7.11
CA SER A 31 -20.47 -23.22 -8.15
C SER A 31 -20.53 -21.74 -8.57
N LEU A 32 -21.75 -21.21 -8.76
CA LEU A 32 -21.95 -19.79 -9.10
C LEU A 32 -21.59 -18.87 -7.92
N SER A 33 -21.88 -19.28 -6.68
CA SER A 33 -21.48 -18.52 -5.48
C SER A 33 -19.97 -18.43 -5.34
N LEU A 34 -19.25 -19.53 -5.53
CA LEU A 34 -17.77 -19.52 -5.50
C LEU A 34 -17.18 -18.65 -6.60
N LEU A 35 -17.71 -18.75 -7.82
CA LEU A 35 -17.26 -17.92 -8.93
C LEU A 35 -17.53 -16.44 -8.69
N GLY A 36 -18.72 -16.09 -8.21
CA GLY A 36 -19.10 -14.72 -7.84
C GLY A 36 -18.20 -14.15 -6.74
N THR A 37 -17.97 -14.93 -5.69
CA THR A 37 -17.07 -14.55 -4.59
C THR A 37 -15.65 -14.35 -5.08
N GLY A 38 -15.13 -15.23 -5.92
CA GLY A 38 -13.79 -15.09 -6.52
C GLY A 38 -13.63 -13.80 -7.32
N LEU A 39 -14.61 -13.45 -8.16
CA LEU A 39 -14.59 -12.19 -8.93
C LEU A 39 -14.67 -10.95 -8.04
N LEU A 40 -15.43 -11.01 -6.93
CA LEU A 40 -15.47 -9.91 -5.97
C LEU A 40 -14.13 -9.72 -5.25
N PHE A 41 -13.47 -10.81 -4.85
CA PHE A 41 -12.13 -10.75 -4.26
C PHE A 41 -11.11 -10.09 -5.19
N VAL A 42 -11.08 -10.48 -6.46
CA VAL A 42 -10.17 -9.87 -7.45
C VAL A 42 -10.41 -8.36 -7.54
N LYS A 43 -11.67 -7.92 -7.67
CA LYS A 43 -12.00 -6.48 -7.72
C LYS A 43 -11.66 -5.73 -6.43
N GLN A 44 -11.80 -6.38 -5.27
CA GLN A 44 -11.49 -5.77 -3.98
C GLN A 44 -9.97 -5.60 -3.81
N VAL A 45 -9.18 -6.59 -4.22
CA VAL A 45 -7.70 -6.50 -4.23
C VAL A 45 -7.23 -5.37 -5.14
N ASP A 46 -7.77 -5.26 -6.37
CA ASP A 46 -7.42 -4.18 -7.28
C ASP A 46 -7.75 -2.79 -6.73
N ARG A 47 -8.92 -2.62 -6.11
CA ARG A 47 -9.30 -1.36 -5.45
C ARG A 47 -8.37 -1.01 -4.30
N THR A 48 -8.05 -1.98 -3.45
CA THR A 48 -7.15 -1.79 -2.32
C THR A 48 -5.75 -1.42 -2.81
N ARG A 49 -5.25 -2.11 -3.83
CA ARG A 49 -3.94 -1.83 -4.44
C ARG A 49 -3.88 -0.40 -5.00
N THR A 50 -4.90 0.03 -5.76
CA THR A 50 -4.97 1.39 -6.32
C THR A 50 -5.06 2.46 -5.23
N TYR A 51 -5.78 2.19 -4.13
CA TYR A 51 -5.88 3.10 -2.99
C TYR A 51 -4.53 3.31 -2.28
N TRP A 52 -3.76 2.23 -2.08
CA TRP A 52 -2.44 2.29 -1.43
C TRP A 52 -1.36 2.88 -2.36
N GLN A 53 -1.39 2.54 -3.64
CA GLN A 53 -0.46 3.09 -4.64
C GLN A 53 -0.63 4.60 -4.88
N GLY A 54 -1.74 5.18 -4.46
CA GLY A 54 -2.00 6.62 -4.61
C GLY A 54 -1.49 7.51 -3.48
N LYS A 55 -0.88 6.95 -2.41
CA LYS A 55 -0.50 7.77 -1.25
C LYS A 55 1.00 8.10 -1.19
N VAL A 56 1.82 7.16 -0.86
CA VAL A 56 3.28 7.34 -0.77
C VAL A 56 3.92 6.02 -1.20
N GLU A 57 4.89 6.11 -2.08
CA GLU A 57 5.45 4.92 -2.72
C GLU A 57 6.92 4.75 -2.38
N LEU A 58 7.56 5.80 -1.89
CA LEU A 58 8.95 5.81 -1.48
C LEU A 58 9.13 6.74 -0.29
N SER A 59 9.68 6.23 0.80
CA SER A 59 10.04 7.02 1.98
C SER A 59 11.54 7.06 2.12
N ILE A 60 12.11 8.27 2.18
CA ILE A 60 13.54 8.52 2.33
C ILE A 60 13.73 9.10 3.72
N TYR A 61 14.29 8.31 4.63
CA TYR A 61 14.60 8.73 5.99
C TYR A 61 15.96 9.42 6.04
N LEU A 62 16.04 10.51 6.80
CA LEU A 62 17.25 11.31 6.93
C LEU A 62 18.04 10.90 8.18
N CYS A 63 19.35 11.11 8.13
CA CYS A 63 20.22 10.83 9.27
C CYS A 63 19.89 11.72 10.47
N ILE A 64 19.76 11.12 11.63
CA ILE A 64 19.66 11.78 12.95
C ILE A 64 20.87 11.42 13.81
N LYS A 65 21.01 12.02 14.97
CA LYS A 65 22.16 11.78 15.89
C LYS A 65 22.27 10.33 16.37
N THR A 66 21.14 9.64 16.45
CA THR A 66 21.01 8.26 16.95
C THR A 66 20.99 7.23 15.81
N SER A 67 21.08 7.66 14.57
CA SER A 67 21.05 6.75 13.39
C SER A 67 22.17 5.73 13.43
N PRO A 68 21.87 4.42 13.36
CA PRO A 68 22.87 3.35 13.46
C PRO A 68 23.69 3.16 12.19
N GLN A 69 23.26 3.75 11.07
CA GLN A 69 23.87 3.54 9.76
C GLN A 69 25.28 4.15 9.68
N PRO A 70 26.29 3.42 9.12
CA PRO A 70 27.67 3.89 9.06
C PRO A 70 27.87 5.25 8.37
N GLN A 71 27.07 5.57 7.35
CA GLN A 71 27.12 6.85 6.66
C GLN A 71 26.62 7.98 7.57
N CYS A 72 25.61 7.76 8.40
CA CYS A 72 25.09 8.75 9.34
C CYS A 72 26.07 8.98 10.51
N GLN A 73 26.73 7.92 10.98
CA GLN A 73 27.74 8.03 12.03
C GLN A 73 28.98 8.85 11.59
N ARG A 74 29.36 8.75 10.31
CA ARG A 74 30.50 9.49 9.76
C ARG A 74 30.18 10.94 9.44
N ASN A 75 28.99 11.20 8.89
CA ASN A 75 28.61 12.53 8.39
C ASN A 75 27.74 13.32 9.37
N GLY A 76 27.23 12.66 10.43
CA GLY A 76 26.28 13.26 11.38
C GLY A 76 24.85 13.37 10.86
N PRO A 77 23.99 14.10 11.57
CA PRO A 77 22.62 14.33 11.18
C PRO A 77 22.53 15.17 9.89
N ALA A 78 21.49 14.95 9.11
CA ALA A 78 21.27 15.69 7.87
C ALA A 78 21.18 17.21 8.11
N THR A 79 21.97 17.96 7.40
CA THR A 79 21.99 19.43 7.45
C THR A 79 20.86 20.04 6.61
N ASP A 80 20.51 21.30 6.89
CA ASP A 80 19.49 22.02 6.09
C ASP A 80 19.88 22.15 4.62
N ALA A 81 21.18 22.30 4.33
CA ALA A 81 21.69 22.34 2.96
C ALA A 81 21.48 21.00 2.24
N GLU A 82 21.80 19.89 2.90
CA GLU A 82 21.59 18.55 2.34
C GLU A 82 20.11 18.24 2.13
N ARG A 83 19.24 18.64 3.06
CA ARG A 83 17.77 18.52 2.91
C ARG A 83 17.27 19.29 1.69
N THR A 84 17.67 20.54 1.56
CA THR A 84 17.28 21.41 0.42
C THR A 84 17.77 20.84 -0.89
N GLN A 85 19.01 20.39 -0.95
CA GLN A 85 19.60 19.80 -2.16
C GLN A 85 18.89 18.51 -2.56
N LEU A 86 18.58 17.64 -1.58
CA LEU A 86 17.84 16.39 -1.81
C LEU A 86 16.44 16.68 -2.32
N GLN A 87 15.73 17.63 -1.71
CA GLN A 87 14.39 18.04 -2.13
C GLN A 87 14.38 18.57 -3.57
N GLN A 88 15.34 19.43 -3.92
CA GLN A 88 15.47 19.97 -5.27
C GLN A 88 15.74 18.84 -6.28
N GLN A 89 16.64 17.93 -5.95
CA GLN A 89 16.94 16.79 -6.80
C GLN A 89 15.71 15.92 -7.01
N LEU A 90 15.01 15.51 -5.94
CA LEU A 90 13.81 14.69 -6.04
C LEU A 90 12.73 15.37 -6.90
N THR A 91 12.52 16.67 -6.69
CA THR A 91 11.53 17.45 -7.46
C THR A 91 11.89 17.58 -8.94
N SER A 92 13.19 17.56 -9.27
CA SER A 92 13.67 17.65 -10.67
C SER A 92 13.61 16.32 -11.42
N MET A 93 13.41 15.19 -10.72
CA MET A 93 13.37 13.87 -11.36
C MET A 93 12.06 13.67 -12.13
N PRO A 94 12.13 13.24 -13.42
CA PRO A 94 10.94 13.04 -14.25
C PRO A 94 10.02 11.91 -13.73
N GLN A 95 10.55 10.98 -12.94
CA GLN A 95 9.84 9.86 -12.31
C GLN A 95 8.97 10.30 -11.14
N VAL A 96 9.27 11.45 -10.54
CA VAL A 96 8.61 11.95 -9.34
C VAL A 96 7.39 12.78 -9.71
N GLU A 97 6.26 12.50 -9.07
CA GLU A 97 5.04 13.29 -9.19
C GLU A 97 4.99 14.39 -8.13
N LYS A 98 5.25 14.01 -6.85
CA LYS A 98 5.22 14.94 -5.70
C LYS A 98 6.22 14.51 -4.65
N VAL A 99 6.74 15.49 -3.90
CA VAL A 99 7.61 15.30 -2.75
C VAL A 99 7.00 16.01 -1.55
N TYR A 100 6.83 15.28 -0.44
CA TYR A 100 6.37 15.81 0.82
C TYR A 100 7.50 15.68 1.85
N TYR A 101 7.77 16.74 2.57
CA TYR A 101 8.71 16.72 3.69
C TYR A 101 7.92 16.57 4.99
N VAL A 102 8.28 15.57 5.78
CA VAL A 102 7.73 15.30 7.11
C VAL A 102 8.84 15.53 8.11
N ASN A 103 8.69 16.57 8.94
CA ASN A 103 9.67 16.87 9.98
C ASN A 103 9.49 15.95 11.21
N GLN A 104 10.49 15.91 12.11
CA GLN A 104 10.50 15.07 13.32
C GLN A 104 9.24 15.26 14.17
N HIS A 105 8.81 16.51 14.36
CA HIS A 105 7.62 16.80 15.17
C HIS A 105 6.36 16.18 14.55
N GLN A 106 6.16 16.38 13.25
CA GLN A 106 5.03 15.79 12.52
C GLN A 106 5.09 14.26 12.54
N ALA A 107 6.27 13.68 12.26
CA ALA A 107 6.46 12.23 12.31
C ALA A 107 6.16 11.65 13.69
N TYR A 108 6.56 12.34 14.76
CA TYR A 108 6.24 11.94 16.14
C TYR A 108 4.75 12.03 16.46
N GLN A 109 4.04 13.05 15.96
CA GLN A 109 2.59 13.16 16.13
C GLN A 109 1.85 12.02 15.42
N GLU A 110 2.24 11.73 14.18
CA GLU A 110 1.69 10.62 13.40
C GLU A 110 1.96 9.27 14.09
N PHE A 111 3.19 9.07 14.60
CA PHE A 111 3.56 7.89 15.36
C PHE A 111 2.67 7.71 16.61
N ARG A 112 2.50 8.76 17.42
CA ARG A 112 1.65 8.72 18.61
C ARG A 112 0.19 8.41 18.27
N GLN A 113 -0.32 8.95 17.18
CA GLN A 113 -1.68 8.68 16.73
C GLN A 113 -1.83 7.23 16.27
N TYR A 114 -0.86 6.72 15.52
CA TYR A 114 -0.89 5.36 14.98
C TYR A 114 -0.78 4.30 16.09
N PHE A 115 0.11 4.52 17.07
CA PHE A 115 0.34 3.61 18.18
C PHE A 115 -0.41 4.02 19.47
N SER A 116 -1.52 4.74 19.34
CA SER A 116 -2.32 5.18 20.50
C SER A 116 -2.83 4.03 21.39
N ASN A 117 -2.95 2.84 20.84
CA ASN A 117 -3.36 1.61 21.56
C ASN A 117 -2.18 0.88 22.26
N GLU A 118 -0.94 1.36 22.08
CA GLU A 118 0.28 0.77 22.63
C GLU A 118 1.05 1.80 23.50
N PRO A 119 0.53 2.15 24.68
CA PRO A 119 1.07 3.24 25.49
C PRO A 119 2.54 3.04 25.93
N ALA A 120 2.98 1.80 26.10
CA ALA A 120 4.37 1.50 26.44
C ALA A 120 5.33 1.95 25.33
N LEU A 121 5.00 1.65 24.06
CA LEU A 121 5.80 2.04 22.90
C LEU A 121 5.86 3.57 22.75
N VAL A 122 4.72 4.25 22.98
CA VAL A 122 4.65 5.72 22.91
C VAL A 122 5.46 6.39 24.00
N GLN A 123 5.50 5.82 25.23
CA GLN A 123 6.26 6.37 26.36
C GLN A 123 7.78 6.20 26.19
N ASP A 124 8.23 5.11 25.57
CA ASP A 124 9.64 4.81 25.35
C ASP A 124 10.24 5.56 24.14
N THR A 125 9.41 6.08 23.24
CA THR A 125 9.85 6.80 22.03
C THR A 125 9.81 8.32 22.26
N ARG A 126 10.91 9.00 21.98
CA ARG A 126 11.03 10.47 22.05
C ARG A 126 10.95 11.07 20.65
N GLU A 127 10.58 12.35 20.57
CA GLU A 127 10.50 13.08 19.30
C GLU A 127 11.81 13.00 18.51
N GLY A 128 12.95 13.09 19.18
CA GLY A 128 14.28 13.01 18.54
C GLY A 128 14.70 11.62 18.03
N ASP A 129 13.95 10.57 18.37
CA ASP A 129 14.24 9.20 17.94
C ASP A 129 13.62 8.88 16.58
N ILE A 130 12.71 9.73 16.10
CA ILE A 130 12.05 9.58 14.81
C ILE A 130 12.70 10.51 13.79
N PRO A 131 13.27 9.97 12.69
CA PRO A 131 13.93 10.79 11.69
C PRO A 131 12.96 11.63 10.87
N ASP A 132 13.44 12.77 10.38
CA ASP A 132 12.80 13.47 9.26
C ASP A 132 12.72 12.55 8.05
N SER A 133 11.72 12.75 7.20
CA SER A 133 11.61 11.98 5.98
C SER A 133 11.10 12.79 4.80
N PHE A 134 11.49 12.38 3.59
CA PHE A 134 10.81 12.75 2.37
C PHE A 134 9.92 11.61 1.93
N GLN A 135 8.64 11.90 1.79
CA GLN A 135 7.66 11.00 1.21
C GLN A 135 7.47 11.37 -0.25
N VAL A 136 7.81 10.45 -1.13
CA VAL A 136 7.84 10.68 -2.58
C VAL A 136 6.73 9.89 -3.23
N LYS A 137 5.91 10.58 -4.01
CA LYS A 137 4.93 9.97 -4.89
C LYS A 137 5.53 9.82 -6.28
N LEU A 138 5.55 8.60 -6.80
CA LEU A 138 6.10 8.26 -8.10
C LEU A 138 5.00 8.26 -9.17
N LYS A 139 5.35 8.53 -10.42
CA LYS A 139 4.42 8.45 -11.56
C LYS A 139 4.07 7.00 -11.90
N ASN A 140 5.09 6.13 -11.91
CA ASN A 140 4.94 4.69 -12.18
C ASN A 140 5.68 3.88 -11.10
N PRO A 141 5.04 3.54 -9.97
CA PRO A 141 5.69 2.94 -8.80
C PRO A 141 6.53 1.70 -9.11
N GLY A 142 6.01 0.82 -9.95
CA GLY A 142 6.67 -0.44 -10.27
C GLY A 142 7.97 -0.30 -11.07
N ALA A 143 8.08 0.74 -11.90
CA ALA A 143 9.26 0.97 -12.74
C ALA A 143 10.20 2.02 -12.13
N ASP A 144 9.65 3.07 -11.51
CA ASP A 144 10.39 4.25 -11.09
C ASP A 144 11.04 4.09 -9.71
N TYR A 145 10.53 3.17 -8.87
CA TYR A 145 11.05 2.93 -7.51
C TYR A 145 12.56 2.68 -7.51
N SER A 146 13.02 1.70 -8.28
CA SER A 146 14.44 1.33 -8.29
C SER A 146 15.34 2.45 -8.81
N ILE A 147 14.84 3.25 -9.76
CA ILE A 147 15.58 4.39 -10.34
C ILE A 147 15.76 5.48 -9.29
N VAL A 148 14.67 5.90 -8.64
CA VAL A 148 14.72 6.96 -7.63
C VAL A 148 15.45 6.49 -6.38
N ALA A 149 15.18 5.29 -5.90
CA ALA A 149 15.85 4.71 -4.73
C ALA A 149 17.39 4.64 -4.94
N SER A 150 17.86 4.13 -6.07
CA SER A 150 19.29 4.04 -6.36
C SER A 150 19.96 5.40 -6.52
N ALA A 151 19.25 6.41 -6.98
CA ALA A 151 19.78 7.76 -7.14
C ALA A 151 20.02 8.50 -5.81
N VAL A 152 19.33 8.09 -4.74
CA VAL A 152 19.41 8.74 -3.42
C VAL A 152 20.00 7.86 -2.33
N ASN A 153 20.00 6.54 -2.50
CA ASN A 153 20.56 5.62 -1.52
C ASN A 153 22.08 5.81 -1.36
N GLY A 154 22.55 5.85 -0.12
CA GLY A 154 23.96 6.04 0.22
C GLY A 154 24.47 7.48 0.11
N ARG A 155 23.60 8.47 -0.16
CA ARG A 155 23.98 9.90 -0.15
C ARG A 155 24.19 10.40 1.27
N ALA A 156 25.00 11.47 1.39
CA ALA A 156 25.15 12.19 2.65
C ALA A 156 23.78 12.69 3.13
N GLY A 157 23.52 12.55 4.44
CA GLY A 157 22.25 12.93 5.06
C GLY A 157 21.08 11.94 4.86
N VAL A 158 21.23 10.90 4.02
CA VAL A 158 20.22 9.84 3.82
C VAL A 158 20.56 8.63 4.66
N GLU A 159 19.64 8.20 5.53
CA GLU A 159 19.80 7.02 6.36
C GLU A 159 19.37 5.75 5.62
N THR A 160 18.13 5.73 5.15
CA THR A 160 17.56 4.58 4.43
C THR A 160 16.45 5.02 3.48
N VAL A 161 16.19 4.17 2.49
CA VAL A 161 15.14 4.33 1.50
C VAL A 161 14.25 3.09 1.54
N VAL A 162 12.94 3.30 1.74
CA VAL A 162 11.95 2.21 1.90
C VAL A 162 10.77 2.41 0.96
#